data_76d97f91467ecd68f4c36b17bd0eed08
#
_entry.id   76d97f91467ecd68f4c36b17bd0eed08
#
_cell.length_a   1.000
_cell.length_b   1.000
_cell.length_c   1.000
_cell.angle_alpha   90.00
_cell.angle_beta   90.00
_cell.angle_gamma   90.00
#
_symmetry.space_group_name_H-M   'P 1'
#
loop_
_entity.id
_entity.type
_entity.pdbx_description
1 polymer ?
#
loop_
_entity_poly.entity_id
_entity_poly.type
_entity_poly.pdbx_seq_one_letter_code
_entity_poly.pdbx_strand_id
1 'polypeptide(L)'
;MAIGWSGGGLAGAGQQGVGQSPSPLPLTQTIRERGSSVTPAFEGWYYGKDGSQNLLIGYFNRNTKQELDIPVGPNNRIEPGGPDMGQPTHFNTGRNWGVFSIKLPKDFGTKKLTWTIVANGLTNTITLHTQADYVVEPFEDAANKNTPPKLKFRDGGPLFTGAPVGIAEKYTATVGAPLTLTVWATDEGAKINVPEGRGRGRGAAARGAAPGAGDAAAGRGATPEPAFTPPPPIALTWTMFRGPGAVKFENQKPKIAVDEGGKATTTATFSAPGEYILRVQGNDSTGEGGGGFQCCWTNAHVAVSVK
;
A
#
# COMPACT_ATOMS: atom_id res chain seq x y z
N MET A 1 4.30 -93.00 -11.10
CA MET A 1 3.71 -92.36 -12.26
C MET A 1 2.41 -91.73 -11.86
N ALA A 2 2.34 -90.45 -11.61
CA ALA A 2 1.10 -89.68 -11.65
C ALA A 2 1.51 -88.22 -11.62
N ILE A 3 1.22 -87.49 -12.69
CA ILE A 3 1.48 -86.10 -12.90
C ILE A 3 0.30 -85.33 -12.33
N GLY A 4 0.55 -84.49 -11.32
CA GLY A 4 -0.41 -83.57 -10.78
C GLY A 4 -0.14 -82.13 -11.30
N TRP A 5 -1.11 -81.54 -11.99
CA TRP A 5 -1.15 -80.16 -12.39
C TRP A 5 -1.82 -79.35 -11.27
N SER A 6 -1.11 -78.44 -10.68
CA SER A 6 -1.64 -77.44 -9.75
C SER A 6 -1.91 -76.14 -10.46
N GLY A 7 -3.15 -75.68 -10.40
CA GLY A 7 -3.62 -74.45 -11.03
C GLY A 7 -3.01 -73.21 -10.40
N GLY A 8 -2.60 -72.31 -11.24
CA GLY A 8 -2.12 -70.96 -10.83
C GLY A 8 -3.29 -70.04 -10.46
N GLY A 9 -3.26 -69.53 -9.24
CA GLY A 9 -4.14 -68.48 -8.79
C GLY A 9 -3.76 -67.14 -9.40
N LEU A 10 -4.70 -66.45 -10.02
CA LEU A 10 -4.59 -65.08 -10.46
C LEU A 10 -4.50 -64.13 -9.25
N ALA A 11 -3.37 -63.51 -9.09
CA ALA A 11 -3.17 -62.46 -8.09
C ALA A 11 -4.06 -61.26 -8.42
N GLY A 12 -4.71 -60.77 -7.41
CA GLY A 12 -5.62 -59.62 -7.50
C GLY A 12 -4.94 -58.35 -7.99
N ALA A 13 -5.64 -57.64 -8.83
CA ALA A 13 -5.29 -56.30 -9.26
C ALA A 13 -5.13 -55.36 -8.05
N GLY A 14 -3.96 -54.81 -7.91
CA GLY A 14 -3.68 -53.79 -6.92
C GLY A 14 -4.64 -52.61 -7.10
N GLN A 15 -5.28 -52.20 -6.04
CA GLN A 15 -5.98 -50.93 -5.96
C GLN A 15 -4.99 -49.83 -6.28
N GLN A 16 -5.17 -49.15 -7.43
CA GLN A 16 -4.55 -47.90 -7.69
C GLN A 16 -4.99 -46.92 -6.61
N GLY A 17 -4.07 -46.52 -5.76
CA GLY A 17 -4.29 -45.46 -4.79
C GLY A 17 -4.85 -44.24 -5.52
N VAL A 18 -6.02 -43.81 -5.12
CA VAL A 18 -6.61 -42.54 -5.57
C VAL A 18 -5.59 -41.49 -5.17
N GLY A 19 -4.85 -40.96 -6.19
CA GLY A 19 -3.89 -39.90 -5.99
C GLY A 19 -4.60 -38.75 -5.27
N GLN A 20 -4.19 -38.46 -4.06
CA GLN A 20 -4.65 -37.26 -3.38
C GLN A 20 -4.34 -36.08 -4.32
N SER A 21 -5.38 -35.37 -4.73
CA SER A 21 -5.22 -34.10 -5.44
C SER A 21 -4.26 -33.25 -4.63
N PRO A 22 -3.20 -32.69 -5.24
CA PRO A 22 -2.28 -31.83 -4.50
C PRO A 22 -3.12 -30.76 -3.80
N SER A 23 -2.88 -30.58 -2.50
CA SER A 23 -3.53 -29.51 -1.74
C SER A 23 -3.39 -28.22 -2.52
N PRO A 24 -4.46 -27.46 -2.73
CA PRO A 24 -4.37 -26.19 -3.43
C PRO A 24 -3.25 -25.40 -2.80
N LEU A 25 -2.28 -24.98 -3.58
CA LEU A 25 -1.22 -24.07 -3.13
C LEU A 25 -1.91 -22.90 -2.45
N PRO A 26 -1.48 -22.48 -1.25
CA PRO A 26 -2.05 -21.33 -0.56
C PRO A 26 -1.67 -20.05 -1.31
N LEU A 27 -2.23 -19.90 -2.52
CA LEU A 27 -1.83 -18.85 -3.47
C LEU A 27 -2.26 -17.46 -3.05
N THR A 28 -3.24 -17.34 -2.16
CA THR A 28 -3.64 -16.05 -1.60
C THR A 28 -4.26 -16.22 -0.23
N GLN A 29 -3.73 -15.49 0.73
CA GLN A 29 -4.42 -15.33 2.01
C GLN A 29 -5.71 -14.56 1.77
N THR A 30 -6.81 -15.06 2.29
CA THR A 30 -8.14 -14.52 2.04
C THR A 30 -8.30 -13.13 2.63
N ILE A 31 -8.90 -12.22 1.86
CA ILE A 31 -9.39 -10.92 2.38
C ILE A 31 -10.65 -11.21 3.22
N ARG A 32 -10.68 -10.69 4.44
CA ARG A 32 -11.79 -10.85 5.39
C ARG A 32 -12.10 -9.52 6.05
N GLU A 33 -13.23 -9.43 6.73
CA GLU A 33 -13.50 -8.23 7.54
C GLU A 33 -12.51 -8.10 8.69
N ARG A 34 -12.20 -9.21 9.37
CA ARG A 34 -11.29 -9.30 10.53
C ARG A 34 -10.59 -10.65 10.55
N GLY A 35 -9.50 -10.75 11.32
CA GLY A 35 -8.79 -12.01 11.55
C GLY A 35 -7.88 -12.45 10.40
N SER A 36 -7.69 -11.63 9.38
CA SER A 36 -6.71 -11.86 8.32
C SER A 36 -5.32 -11.34 8.69
N SER A 37 -4.33 -11.74 7.90
CA SER A 37 -2.94 -11.31 8.09
C SER A 37 -2.65 -9.91 7.55
N VAL A 38 -1.48 -9.39 7.93
CA VAL A 38 -0.80 -8.29 7.27
C VAL A 38 0.37 -8.86 6.47
N THR A 39 0.42 -8.55 5.18
CA THR A 39 1.51 -8.98 4.30
C THR A 39 2.44 -7.81 4.04
N PRO A 40 3.73 -7.89 4.40
CA PRO A 40 4.70 -6.87 4.02
C PRO A 40 4.87 -6.86 2.50
N ALA A 41 5.21 -5.72 1.92
CA ALA A 41 5.40 -5.56 0.49
C ALA A 41 6.71 -4.82 0.20
N PHE A 42 7.60 -5.46 -0.52
CA PHE A 42 8.77 -4.82 -1.10
C PHE A 42 8.37 -4.17 -2.43
N GLU A 43 8.53 -2.86 -2.51
CA GLU A 43 8.11 -2.08 -3.69
C GLU A 43 9.30 -1.72 -4.59
N GLY A 44 10.48 -2.13 -4.19
CA GLY A 44 11.71 -1.88 -4.91
C GLY A 44 12.67 -1.00 -4.11
N TRP A 45 13.69 -0.47 -4.79
CA TRP A 45 14.66 0.43 -4.21
C TRP A 45 14.99 1.55 -5.20
N TYR A 46 15.42 2.70 -4.68
CA TYR A 46 15.66 3.89 -5.48
C TYR A 46 16.86 4.68 -4.99
N TYR A 47 17.37 5.55 -5.84
CA TYR A 47 18.35 6.55 -5.45
C TYR A 47 17.68 7.79 -4.89
N GLY A 48 18.02 8.16 -3.66
CA GLY A 48 17.64 9.44 -3.08
C GLY A 48 18.31 10.61 -3.81
N LYS A 49 17.81 11.82 -3.60
CA LYS A 49 18.39 13.06 -4.19
C LYS A 49 19.84 13.28 -3.78
N ASP A 50 20.26 12.69 -2.67
CA ASP A 50 21.65 12.71 -2.18
C ASP A 50 22.50 11.53 -2.70
N GLY A 51 21.99 10.76 -3.64
CA GLY A 51 22.63 9.57 -4.21
C GLY A 51 22.63 8.34 -3.31
N SER A 52 21.97 8.39 -2.15
CA SER A 52 21.85 7.22 -1.27
C SER A 52 20.90 6.20 -1.85
N GLN A 53 21.18 4.90 -1.62
CA GLN A 53 20.24 3.83 -1.91
C GLN A 53 19.19 3.74 -0.79
N ASN A 54 17.93 3.63 -1.18
CA ASN A 54 16.80 3.54 -0.26
C ASN A 54 15.88 2.40 -0.68
N LEU A 55 15.48 1.56 0.26
CA LEU A 55 14.44 0.55 0.04
C LEU A 55 13.08 1.22 0.19
N LEU A 56 12.15 0.92 -0.71
CA LEU A 56 10.77 1.39 -0.68
C LEU A 56 9.86 0.26 -0.23
N ILE A 57 9.05 0.51 0.78
CA ILE A 57 8.35 -0.56 1.48
C ILE A 57 6.93 -0.13 1.81
N GLY A 58 5.99 -1.01 1.52
CA GLY A 58 4.60 -0.88 1.92
C GLY A 58 4.09 -2.16 2.58
N TYR A 59 2.79 -2.28 2.70
CA TYR A 59 2.14 -3.48 3.22
C TYR A 59 0.70 -3.63 2.67
N PHE A 60 0.14 -4.81 2.87
CA PHE A 60 -1.27 -5.08 2.64
C PHE A 60 -1.89 -5.69 3.89
N ASN A 61 -2.70 -4.91 4.60
CA ASN A 61 -3.57 -5.45 5.65
C ASN A 61 -4.81 -6.06 4.98
N ARG A 62 -4.92 -7.38 5.06
CA ARG A 62 -6.00 -8.14 4.39
C ARG A 62 -7.33 -8.08 5.12
N ASN A 63 -7.42 -7.32 6.19
CA ASN A 63 -8.68 -7.03 6.87
C ASN A 63 -9.32 -5.77 6.27
N THR A 64 -10.63 -5.80 6.05
CA THR A 64 -11.37 -4.64 5.54
C THR A 64 -11.93 -3.75 6.64
N LYS A 65 -12.01 -4.27 7.88
CA LYS A 65 -12.57 -3.56 9.05
C LYS A 65 -11.70 -3.70 10.32
N GLN A 66 -10.49 -4.24 10.23
CA GLN A 66 -9.59 -4.38 11.37
C GLN A 66 -8.25 -3.72 11.07
N GLU A 67 -8.00 -2.63 11.72
CA GLU A 67 -6.66 -2.07 11.89
C GLU A 67 -5.94 -2.83 13.00
N LEU A 68 -4.63 -2.88 12.96
CA LEU A 68 -3.82 -3.69 13.87
C LEU A 68 -2.67 -2.88 14.44
N ASP A 69 -2.49 -2.92 15.74
CA ASP A 69 -1.33 -2.40 16.43
C ASP A 69 -0.35 -3.55 16.71
N ILE A 70 0.80 -3.52 16.06
CA ILE A 70 1.85 -4.53 16.20
C ILE A 70 3.16 -3.80 16.51
N PRO A 71 3.51 -3.65 17.79
CA PRO A 71 4.74 -2.97 18.19
C PRO A 71 5.99 -3.62 17.59
N VAL A 72 7.06 -2.83 17.43
CA VAL A 72 8.37 -3.36 17.07
C VAL A 72 8.81 -4.39 18.10
N GLY A 73 9.24 -5.56 17.63
CA GLY A 73 9.60 -6.69 18.45
C GLY A 73 9.41 -8.02 17.71
N PRO A 74 9.18 -9.13 18.41
CA PRO A 74 9.10 -10.46 17.78
C PRO A 74 8.07 -10.57 16.64
N ASN A 75 6.98 -9.80 16.73
CA ASN A 75 5.89 -9.84 15.77
C ASN A 75 5.98 -8.76 14.66
N ASN A 76 6.95 -7.86 14.75
CA ASN A 76 7.18 -6.80 13.76
C ASN A 76 8.66 -6.40 13.80
N ARG A 77 9.49 -7.06 13.02
CA ARG A 77 10.94 -6.86 13.05
C ARG A 77 11.58 -6.91 11.67
N ILE A 78 12.64 -6.14 11.52
CA ILE A 78 13.49 -6.16 10.33
C ILE A 78 14.90 -6.61 10.76
N GLU A 79 15.42 -7.63 10.08
CA GLU A 79 16.71 -8.26 10.41
C GLU A 79 17.53 -8.52 9.13
N PRO A 80 18.87 -8.54 9.20
CA PRO A 80 19.72 -8.13 10.31
C PRO A 80 19.80 -6.61 10.47
N GLY A 81 20.29 -6.15 11.61
CA GLY A 81 20.56 -4.71 11.84
C GLY A 81 19.76 -4.08 12.98
N GLY A 82 18.76 -4.76 13.48
CA GLY A 82 17.97 -4.35 14.62
C GLY A 82 16.50 -4.57 14.38
N PRO A 83 15.67 -4.73 15.42
CA PRO A 83 14.26 -4.94 15.19
C PRO A 83 13.56 -3.70 14.61
N ASP A 84 14.01 -2.48 14.93
CA ASP A 84 13.45 -1.20 14.47
C ASP A 84 14.31 -0.55 13.39
N MET A 85 13.74 -0.47 12.19
CA MET A 85 14.33 0.23 11.05
C MET A 85 13.35 1.28 10.45
N GLY A 86 12.41 1.76 11.25
CA GLY A 86 11.44 2.77 10.83
C GLY A 86 10.09 2.23 10.35
N GLN A 87 9.84 0.92 10.44
CA GLN A 87 8.58 0.31 10.02
C GLN A 87 7.38 0.78 10.86
N PRO A 88 6.14 0.74 10.32
CA PRO A 88 4.94 1.09 11.07
C PRO A 88 4.72 0.17 12.27
N THR A 89 4.03 0.69 13.30
CA THR A 89 3.46 -0.12 14.39
C THR A 89 1.94 -0.18 14.33
N HIS A 90 1.33 0.72 13.55
CA HIS A 90 -0.09 0.71 13.25
C HIS A 90 -0.32 0.37 11.78
N PHE A 91 -1.20 -0.60 11.52
CA PHE A 91 -1.46 -1.13 10.19
C PHE A 91 -2.91 -0.84 9.78
N ASN A 92 -3.09 0.23 9.03
CA ASN A 92 -4.39 0.59 8.44
C ASN A 92 -4.87 -0.48 7.47
N THR A 93 -6.18 -0.58 7.24
CA THR A 93 -6.76 -1.56 6.32
C THR A 93 -6.32 -1.38 4.87
N GLY A 94 -6.35 -2.46 4.10
CA GLY A 94 -6.09 -2.45 2.66
C GLY A 94 -4.61 -2.33 2.29
N ARG A 95 -4.36 -1.99 1.02
CA ARG A 95 -3.02 -1.79 0.47
C ARG A 95 -2.51 -0.40 0.81
N ASN A 96 -1.34 -0.34 1.41
CA ASN A 96 -0.65 0.89 1.78
C ASN A 96 0.70 0.95 1.06
N TRP A 97 0.82 1.88 0.11
CA TRP A 97 1.98 2.01 -0.77
C TRP A 97 3.04 2.94 -0.18
N GLY A 98 4.32 2.59 -0.39
CA GLY A 98 5.46 3.45 -0.05
C GLY A 98 5.43 4.02 1.37
N VAL A 99 5.00 3.21 2.32
CA VAL A 99 4.67 3.66 3.69
C VAL A 99 5.89 4.19 4.43
N PHE A 100 7.05 3.57 4.17
CA PHE A 100 8.33 4.01 4.70
C PHE A 100 9.49 3.63 3.78
N SER A 101 10.63 4.27 4.00
CA SER A 101 11.87 3.98 3.30
C SER A 101 12.97 3.67 4.30
N ILE A 102 13.86 2.75 3.93
CA ILE A 102 15.07 2.46 4.69
C ILE A 102 16.27 2.96 3.88
N LYS A 103 16.96 3.98 4.40
CA LYS A 103 18.22 4.44 3.84
C LYS A 103 19.31 3.43 4.15
N LEU A 104 19.97 2.93 3.11
CA LEU A 104 21.00 1.92 3.24
C LEU A 104 22.38 2.55 3.49
N PRO A 105 23.25 1.89 4.28
CA PRO A 105 24.65 2.30 4.38
C PRO A 105 25.37 2.06 3.05
N LYS A 106 26.43 2.83 2.81
CA LYS A 106 27.20 2.78 1.54
C LYS A 106 27.81 1.40 1.27
N ASP A 107 28.10 0.62 2.30
CA ASP A 107 28.67 -0.72 2.25
C ASP A 107 27.62 -1.84 2.26
N PHE A 108 26.36 -1.51 1.99
CA PHE A 108 25.28 -2.50 2.00
C PHE A 108 25.51 -3.62 0.97
N GLY A 109 25.91 -3.26 -0.24
CA GLY A 109 26.24 -4.21 -1.31
C GLY A 109 25.09 -5.18 -1.61
N THR A 110 25.37 -6.47 -1.63
CA THR A 110 24.41 -7.55 -1.93
C THR A 110 23.71 -8.11 -0.68
N LYS A 111 23.89 -7.48 0.47
CA LYS A 111 23.19 -7.87 1.70
C LYS A 111 21.68 -7.81 1.52
N LYS A 112 20.97 -8.53 2.38
CA LYS A 112 19.50 -8.57 2.37
C LYS A 112 18.98 -8.30 3.77
N LEU A 113 17.83 -7.67 3.83
CA LEU A 113 17.05 -7.56 5.06
C LEU A 113 15.79 -8.40 4.92
N THR A 114 15.23 -8.82 6.03
CA THR A 114 13.97 -9.58 6.07
C THR A 114 13.02 -8.84 7.01
N TRP A 115 11.86 -8.42 6.51
CA TRP A 115 10.79 -7.92 7.35
C TRP A 115 9.80 -9.02 7.67
N THR A 116 9.58 -9.26 8.95
CA THR A 116 8.63 -10.26 9.47
C THR A 116 7.49 -9.54 10.19
N ILE A 117 6.26 -9.91 9.83
CA ILE A 117 5.03 -9.49 10.52
C ILE A 117 4.26 -10.73 10.95
N VAL A 118 3.88 -10.77 12.23
CA VAL A 118 2.97 -11.78 12.77
C VAL A 118 1.66 -11.09 13.17
N ALA A 119 0.58 -11.43 12.48
CA ALA A 119 -0.74 -10.84 12.68
C ALA A 119 -1.81 -11.92 12.68
N ASN A 120 -2.70 -11.91 13.68
CA ASN A 120 -3.78 -12.90 13.82
C ASN A 120 -3.30 -14.37 13.72
N GLY A 121 -2.12 -14.66 14.31
CA GLY A 121 -1.51 -16.01 14.28
C GLY A 121 -0.86 -16.40 12.94
N LEU A 122 -0.82 -15.51 11.97
CA LEU A 122 -0.23 -15.74 10.65
C LEU A 122 1.08 -14.95 10.52
N THR A 123 2.16 -15.64 10.13
CA THR A 123 3.47 -15.04 9.90
C THR A 123 3.66 -14.78 8.40
N ASN A 124 4.04 -13.56 8.07
CA ASN A 124 4.46 -13.19 6.72
C ASN A 124 5.85 -12.56 6.76
N THR A 125 6.66 -12.92 5.79
CA THR A 125 8.02 -12.38 5.63
C THR A 125 8.25 -11.93 4.20
N ILE A 126 9.07 -10.89 4.04
CA ILE A 126 9.56 -10.49 2.72
C ILE A 126 11.05 -10.17 2.80
N THR A 127 11.76 -10.50 1.74
CA THR A 127 13.17 -10.14 1.57
C THR A 127 13.28 -8.79 0.88
N LEU A 128 14.10 -7.91 1.44
CA LEU A 128 14.42 -6.59 0.93
C LEU A 128 15.87 -6.60 0.42
N HIS A 129 16.13 -6.08 -0.76
CA HIS A 129 17.42 -6.18 -1.44
C HIS A 129 17.62 -5.06 -2.47
N THR A 130 18.81 -4.98 -3.07
CA THR A 130 19.18 -3.98 -4.07
C THR A 130 19.49 -4.58 -5.44
N GLN A 131 18.80 -5.67 -5.83
CA GLN A 131 18.94 -6.24 -7.15
C GLN A 131 18.47 -5.23 -8.22
N ALA A 132 19.19 -5.15 -9.33
CA ALA A 132 18.98 -4.15 -10.37
C ALA A 132 17.56 -4.19 -10.98
N ASP A 133 16.98 -5.37 -11.10
CA ASP A 133 15.63 -5.56 -11.66
C ASP A 133 14.51 -4.94 -10.79
N TYR A 134 14.84 -4.50 -9.55
CA TYR A 134 13.91 -3.90 -8.60
C TYR A 134 14.18 -2.41 -8.37
N VAL A 135 14.95 -1.77 -9.25
CA VAL A 135 15.09 -0.31 -9.25
C VAL A 135 13.75 0.32 -9.65
N VAL A 136 13.29 1.27 -8.85
CA VAL A 136 12.07 2.02 -9.12
C VAL A 136 12.37 3.51 -9.18
N GLU A 137 11.53 4.25 -9.91
CA GLU A 137 11.58 5.71 -10.02
C GLU A 137 10.34 6.32 -9.34
N PRO A 138 10.40 6.61 -8.02
CA PRO A 138 9.22 7.06 -7.29
C PRO A 138 8.94 8.57 -7.43
N PHE A 139 9.68 9.28 -8.27
CA PHE A 139 9.62 10.74 -8.40
C PHE A 139 9.07 11.20 -9.75
N GLU A 140 8.92 10.29 -10.72
CA GLU A 140 8.38 10.59 -12.04
C GLU A 140 7.83 9.32 -12.70
N ASP A 141 6.66 9.41 -13.31
CA ASP A 141 6.15 8.37 -14.20
C ASP A 141 6.84 8.48 -15.56
N ALA A 142 7.60 7.46 -15.92
CA ALA A 142 8.36 7.41 -17.16
C ALA A 142 7.49 7.53 -18.42
N ALA A 143 6.22 7.09 -18.36
CA ALA A 143 5.33 7.04 -19.52
C ALA A 143 4.71 8.39 -19.87
N ASN A 144 4.33 9.20 -18.88
CA ASN A 144 3.61 10.47 -19.10
C ASN A 144 4.28 11.66 -18.44
N LYS A 145 5.45 11.45 -17.81
CA LYS A 145 6.22 12.49 -17.11
C LYS A 145 5.45 13.16 -15.98
N ASN A 146 4.46 12.46 -15.43
CA ASN A 146 3.76 12.90 -14.24
C ASN A 146 4.70 12.82 -13.03
N THR A 147 4.57 13.76 -12.12
CA THR A 147 5.37 13.82 -10.89
C THR A 147 4.46 13.73 -9.67
N PRO A 148 4.92 13.16 -8.54
CA PRO A 148 4.13 13.11 -7.33
C PRO A 148 3.72 14.50 -6.85
N PRO A 149 2.53 14.64 -6.22
CA PRO A 149 2.12 15.88 -5.58
C PRO A 149 3.18 16.39 -4.60
N LYS A 150 3.33 17.71 -4.53
CA LYS A 150 4.23 18.38 -3.60
C LYS A 150 3.49 18.71 -2.33
N LEU A 151 4.01 18.28 -1.17
CA LEU A 151 3.47 18.57 0.15
C LEU A 151 4.37 19.53 0.91
N LYS A 152 3.80 20.50 1.64
CA LYS A 152 4.51 21.32 2.65
C LYS A 152 3.63 21.46 3.89
N PHE A 153 4.26 21.69 5.05
CA PHE A 153 3.57 21.70 6.34
C PHE A 153 3.55 23.08 7.03
N ARG A 154 4.26 24.04 6.48
CA ARG A 154 4.27 25.43 6.94
C ARG A 154 4.58 26.37 5.78
N ASP A 155 4.20 27.61 5.92
CA ASP A 155 4.53 28.62 4.92
C ASP A 155 6.05 28.80 4.78
N GLY A 156 6.54 28.89 3.54
CA GLY A 156 7.99 28.93 3.27
C GLY A 156 8.75 27.65 3.66
N GLY A 157 8.07 26.58 4.08
CA GLY A 157 8.68 25.32 4.48
C GLY A 157 9.18 24.48 3.30
N PRO A 158 9.98 23.42 3.58
CA PRO A 158 10.46 22.52 2.54
C PRO A 158 9.33 21.79 1.85
N LEU A 159 9.55 21.45 0.58
CA LEU A 159 8.64 20.61 -0.22
C LEU A 159 9.08 19.15 -0.11
N PHE A 160 8.08 18.27 0.11
CA PHE A 160 8.23 16.83 0.13
C PHE A 160 7.56 16.24 -1.10
N THR A 161 8.19 15.26 -1.74
CA THR A 161 7.70 14.58 -2.94
C THR A 161 8.06 13.11 -2.90
N GLY A 162 7.15 12.24 -3.33
CA GLY A 162 7.36 10.81 -3.48
C GLY A 162 7.53 10.07 -2.15
N ALA A 163 8.55 9.22 -2.07
CA ALA A 163 8.81 8.37 -0.91
C ALA A 163 9.10 9.19 0.36
N PRO A 164 8.69 8.71 1.56
CA PRO A 164 8.87 9.46 2.80
C PRO A 164 10.34 9.54 3.21
N VAL A 165 10.78 10.73 3.61
CA VAL A 165 12.14 11.01 4.07
C VAL A 165 12.08 11.72 5.42
N GLY A 166 12.43 10.99 6.49
CA GLY A 166 12.48 11.55 7.85
C GLY A 166 11.13 12.07 8.35
N ILE A 167 11.20 13.08 9.24
CA ILE A 167 10.04 13.77 9.80
C ILE A 167 9.90 15.14 9.13
N ALA A 168 8.75 15.35 8.51
CA ALA A 168 8.47 16.57 7.76
C ALA A 168 8.11 17.75 8.66
N GLU A 169 7.41 17.50 9.77
CA GLU A 169 7.03 18.53 10.74
C GLU A 169 6.83 17.90 12.14
N LYS A 170 6.92 18.74 13.17
CA LYS A 170 6.78 18.33 14.57
C LYS A 170 5.69 19.16 15.26
N TYR A 171 4.85 18.48 16.02
CA TYR A 171 3.76 19.07 16.77
C TYR A 171 3.81 18.66 18.24
N THR A 172 3.16 19.45 19.10
CA THR A 172 2.87 19.09 20.49
C THR A 172 1.38 19.12 20.68
N ALA A 173 0.82 18.15 21.41
CA ALA A 173 -0.60 18.05 21.70
C ALA A 173 -0.82 17.69 23.18
N THR A 174 -2.07 17.83 23.61
CA THR A 174 -2.54 17.34 24.92
C THR A 174 -3.53 16.19 24.70
N VAL A 175 -3.48 15.18 25.55
CA VAL A 175 -4.43 14.06 25.50
C VAL A 175 -5.87 14.57 25.50
N GLY A 176 -6.69 14.05 24.58
CA GLY A 176 -8.10 14.41 24.45
C GLY A 176 -8.37 15.77 23.83
N ALA A 177 -7.38 16.65 23.68
CA ALA A 177 -7.54 17.95 23.01
C ALA A 177 -7.30 17.82 21.49
N PRO A 178 -8.08 18.55 20.66
CA PRO A 178 -7.88 18.53 19.21
C PRO A 178 -6.61 19.31 18.83
N LEU A 179 -5.74 18.67 18.06
CA LEU A 179 -4.59 19.27 17.40
C LEU A 179 -4.95 19.59 15.94
N THR A 180 -4.79 20.83 15.53
CA THR A 180 -4.95 21.21 14.12
C THR A 180 -3.73 20.78 13.30
N LEU A 181 -3.97 20.04 12.23
CA LEU A 181 -2.99 19.62 11.26
C LEU A 181 -3.25 20.35 9.94
N THR A 182 -2.24 21.04 9.43
CA THR A 182 -2.32 21.76 8.15
C THR A 182 -1.27 21.22 7.18
N VAL A 183 -1.67 21.03 5.93
CA VAL A 183 -0.79 20.67 4.83
C VAL A 183 -1.20 21.44 3.58
N TRP A 184 -0.23 21.88 2.80
CA TRP A 184 -0.45 22.42 1.46
C TRP A 184 -0.05 21.35 0.46
N ALA A 185 -0.93 21.07 -0.49
CA ALA A 185 -0.72 20.09 -1.54
C ALA A 185 -0.89 20.75 -2.91
N THR A 186 0.11 20.64 -3.76
CA THR A 186 0.08 21.14 -5.14
C THR A 186 0.58 20.07 -6.10
N ASP A 187 0.07 20.09 -7.31
CA ASP A 187 0.45 19.15 -8.36
C ASP A 187 0.57 19.87 -9.70
N GLU A 188 1.50 19.40 -10.54
CA GLU A 188 1.73 19.93 -11.89
C GLU A 188 1.02 19.11 -12.97
N GLY A 189 0.52 17.92 -12.61
CA GLY A 189 -0.09 16.96 -13.53
C GLY A 189 0.88 16.35 -14.53
N ALA A 190 0.33 15.51 -15.41
CA ALA A 190 1.10 14.86 -16.48
C ALA A 190 1.58 15.88 -17.52
N LYS A 191 2.84 15.76 -17.94
CA LYS A 191 3.47 16.66 -18.94
C LYS A 191 3.29 16.19 -20.39
N ILE A 192 2.83 14.95 -20.56
CA ILE A 192 2.49 14.38 -21.85
C ILE A 192 0.98 14.11 -21.87
N ASN A 193 0.28 14.65 -22.87
CA ASN A 193 -1.14 14.41 -23.04
C ASN A 193 -1.40 12.92 -23.23
N VAL A 194 -1.89 12.26 -22.20
CA VAL A 194 -2.44 10.92 -22.31
C VAL A 194 -3.87 11.07 -22.84
N PRO A 195 -4.23 10.43 -23.97
CA PRO A 195 -5.59 10.50 -24.47
C PRO A 195 -6.59 10.13 -23.37
N GLU A 196 -7.58 10.96 -23.12
CA GLU A 196 -8.67 10.66 -22.20
C GLU A 196 -9.25 9.30 -22.55
N GLY A 197 -9.19 8.34 -21.60
CA GLY A 197 -9.66 6.97 -21.80
C GLY A 197 -8.65 5.86 -21.56
N ARG A 198 -7.33 6.13 -21.48
CA ARG A 198 -6.34 5.11 -21.13
C ARG A 198 -6.08 4.93 -19.63
N GLY A 199 -6.51 5.84 -18.79
CA GLY A 199 -6.36 5.82 -17.33
C GLY A 199 -7.45 5.06 -16.57
N ARG A 200 -8.46 4.50 -17.22
CA ARG A 200 -9.48 3.70 -16.54
C ARG A 200 -9.08 2.25 -16.54
N GLY A 201 -8.76 1.75 -15.36
CA GLY A 201 -8.33 0.42 -15.04
C GLY A 201 -8.92 -0.68 -15.90
N ARG A 202 -8.09 -1.36 -16.66
CA ARG A 202 -8.37 -2.70 -17.15
C ARG A 202 -8.27 -3.68 -15.97
N GLY A 203 -9.32 -3.68 -15.18
CA GLY A 203 -9.53 -4.60 -14.06
C GLY A 203 -10.90 -5.26 -14.11
N ALA A 204 -11.43 -5.52 -15.32
CA ALA A 204 -12.52 -6.46 -15.49
C ALA A 204 -12.34 -7.13 -16.85
N ALA A 205 -11.78 -8.34 -16.85
CA ALA A 205 -11.76 -9.19 -18.02
C ALA A 205 -13.21 -9.53 -18.42
N ALA A 206 -13.74 -8.81 -19.41
CA ALA A 206 -14.89 -9.27 -20.15
C ALA A 206 -14.45 -10.48 -21.00
N ARG A 207 -14.75 -11.68 -20.51
CA ARG A 207 -14.70 -12.89 -21.32
C ARG A 207 -15.87 -12.87 -22.30
N GLY A 208 -15.56 -12.86 -23.56
CA GLY A 208 -16.25 -13.49 -24.69
C GLY A 208 -17.75 -13.26 -24.81
N ALA A 209 -18.13 -12.36 -25.73
CA ALA A 209 -19.39 -12.50 -26.43
C ALA A 209 -19.10 -12.63 -27.92
N ALA A 210 -19.54 -13.74 -28.50
CA ALA A 210 -19.51 -14.01 -29.94
C ALA A 210 -20.45 -13.05 -30.70
N PRO A 211 -20.21 -12.75 -31.98
CA PRO A 211 -21.08 -11.90 -32.77
C PRO A 211 -22.31 -12.69 -33.28
N GLY A 212 -23.50 -12.16 -33.04
CA GLY A 212 -24.73 -12.74 -33.57
C GLY A 212 -25.93 -11.88 -33.35
N ALA A 213 -26.29 -11.17 -34.43
CA ALA A 213 -27.62 -10.83 -34.91
C ALA A 213 -28.66 -10.12 -34.03
N GLY A 214 -29.22 -9.05 -34.57
CA GLY A 214 -30.65 -8.75 -34.52
C GLY A 214 -31.06 -7.47 -33.85
N ASP A 215 -31.39 -6.46 -34.68
CA ASP A 215 -32.19 -5.29 -34.37
C ASP A 215 -33.48 -5.63 -33.62
N ALA A 216 -33.75 -4.90 -32.55
CA ALA A 216 -35.12 -4.54 -32.16
C ALA A 216 -35.08 -3.30 -31.26
N ALA A 217 -35.43 -2.16 -31.83
CA ALA A 217 -35.71 -0.94 -31.12
C ALA A 217 -36.98 -1.08 -30.28
N ALA A 218 -36.91 -0.79 -28.98
CA ALA A 218 -38.08 -0.37 -28.20
C ALA A 218 -37.61 0.50 -27.06
N GLY A 219 -38.03 1.76 -27.04
CA GLY A 219 -37.71 2.76 -26.05
C GLY A 219 -37.99 2.34 -24.61
N ARG A 220 -36.97 2.43 -23.79
CA ARG A 220 -37.09 2.51 -22.33
C ARG A 220 -36.46 3.84 -21.94
N GLY A 221 -37.27 4.64 -21.19
CA GLY A 221 -36.88 5.96 -20.73
C GLY A 221 -35.49 5.92 -20.08
N ALA A 222 -34.59 6.70 -20.64
CA ALA A 222 -33.26 6.90 -20.08
C ALA A 222 -33.42 7.59 -18.72
N THR A 223 -33.20 6.86 -17.64
CA THR A 223 -32.85 7.49 -16.36
C THR A 223 -31.58 8.32 -16.60
N PRO A 224 -31.57 9.60 -16.21
CA PRO A 224 -30.35 10.40 -16.35
C PRO A 224 -29.19 9.68 -15.65
N GLU A 225 -28.18 9.33 -16.41
CA GLU A 225 -26.93 8.84 -15.84
C GLU A 225 -26.42 9.92 -14.88
N PRO A 226 -26.04 9.56 -13.64
CA PRO A 226 -25.52 10.55 -12.70
C PRO A 226 -24.32 11.25 -13.35
N ALA A 227 -24.34 12.56 -13.36
CA ALA A 227 -23.29 13.38 -13.95
C ALA A 227 -21.93 12.95 -13.38
N PHE A 228 -21.02 12.54 -14.25
CA PHE A 228 -19.66 12.15 -13.86
C PHE A 228 -18.96 13.38 -13.29
N THR A 229 -18.68 13.34 -11.98
CA THR A 229 -17.81 14.33 -11.33
C THR A 229 -16.39 13.79 -11.42
N PRO A 230 -15.46 14.47 -12.12
CA PRO A 230 -14.06 14.05 -12.12
C PRO A 230 -13.54 13.97 -10.68
N PRO A 231 -12.70 12.96 -10.35
CA PRO A 231 -12.05 12.94 -9.04
C PRO A 231 -11.20 14.22 -8.87
N PRO A 232 -11.04 14.69 -7.63
CA PRO A 232 -10.17 15.85 -7.36
C PRO A 232 -8.76 15.58 -7.89
N PRO A 233 -8.06 16.61 -8.38
CA PRO A 233 -6.70 16.42 -8.93
C PRO A 233 -5.72 15.85 -7.91
N ILE A 234 -5.90 16.17 -6.62
CA ILE A 234 -5.15 15.60 -5.50
C ILE A 234 -6.12 15.14 -4.42
N ALA A 235 -5.89 13.94 -3.88
CA ALA A 235 -6.58 13.43 -2.70
C ALA A 235 -5.57 13.29 -1.54
N LEU A 236 -5.92 13.83 -0.38
CA LEU A 236 -5.12 13.69 0.86
C LEU A 236 -5.74 12.61 1.76
N THR A 237 -4.88 11.83 2.42
CA THR A 237 -5.33 10.87 3.43
C THR A 237 -4.37 10.90 4.61
N TRP A 238 -4.89 11.25 5.79
CA TRP A 238 -4.18 11.18 7.06
C TRP A 238 -4.43 9.85 7.75
N THR A 239 -3.37 9.24 8.27
CA THR A 239 -3.44 7.98 9.00
C THR A 239 -2.46 7.97 10.16
N MET A 240 -2.72 7.13 11.16
CA MET A 240 -1.72 6.81 12.17
C MET A 240 -0.67 5.88 11.53
N PHE A 241 0.60 6.12 11.89
CA PHE A 241 1.73 5.29 11.50
C PHE A 241 2.36 4.58 12.69
N ARG A 242 2.58 5.33 13.80
CA ARG A 242 3.08 4.84 15.09
C ARG A 242 2.44 5.60 16.24
N GLY A 243 2.27 4.96 17.37
CA GLY A 243 1.87 5.64 18.61
C GLY A 243 1.42 4.66 19.68
N PRO A 244 1.36 5.12 20.94
CA PRO A 244 0.96 4.29 22.07
C PRO A 244 -0.55 4.12 22.24
N GLY A 245 -1.36 4.91 21.52
CA GLY A 245 -2.82 4.89 21.63
C GLY A 245 -3.50 5.29 20.35
N ALA A 246 -4.84 5.25 20.34
CA ALA A 246 -5.64 5.57 19.16
C ALA A 246 -5.56 7.07 18.80
N VAL A 247 -5.64 7.36 17.51
CA VAL A 247 -5.76 8.70 16.94
C VAL A 247 -7.09 8.81 16.22
N LYS A 248 -7.91 9.78 16.60
CA LYS A 248 -9.16 10.09 15.94
C LYS A 248 -8.99 11.36 15.11
N PHE A 249 -9.13 11.25 13.81
CA PHE A 249 -9.20 12.38 12.90
C PHE A 249 -10.65 12.83 12.74
N GLU A 250 -10.88 14.15 12.73
CA GLU A 250 -12.19 14.71 12.39
C GLU A 250 -12.54 14.38 10.93
N ASN A 251 -11.57 14.56 10.05
CA ASN A 251 -11.65 14.15 8.66
C ASN A 251 -10.29 13.62 8.20
N GLN A 252 -10.21 12.33 7.92
CA GLN A 252 -8.99 11.71 7.38
C GLN A 252 -8.66 12.18 5.96
N LYS A 253 -9.67 12.64 5.19
CA LYS A 253 -9.54 13.09 3.80
C LYS A 253 -10.00 14.54 3.65
N PRO A 254 -9.25 15.50 4.22
CA PRO A 254 -9.65 16.91 4.15
C PRO A 254 -9.66 17.41 2.70
N LYS A 255 -10.62 18.28 2.41
CA LYS A 255 -10.68 18.95 1.12
C LYS A 255 -9.52 19.92 0.97
N ILE A 256 -9.00 20.03 -0.24
CA ILE A 256 -7.94 20.95 -0.60
C ILE A 256 -8.57 22.24 -1.12
N ALA A 257 -8.27 23.36 -0.47
CA ALA A 257 -8.68 24.69 -0.91
C ALA A 257 -7.67 25.20 -1.96
N VAL A 258 -8.05 25.12 -3.23
CA VAL A 258 -7.21 25.50 -4.37
C VAL A 258 -6.94 27.02 -4.37
N ASP A 259 -7.94 27.81 -4.01
CA ASP A 259 -7.89 29.25 -3.86
C ASP A 259 -6.98 29.72 -2.70
N GLU A 260 -6.71 28.85 -1.74
CA GLU A 260 -5.74 29.07 -0.64
C GLU A 260 -4.37 28.41 -0.92
N GLY A 261 -3.98 28.28 -2.18
CA GLY A 261 -2.69 27.69 -2.58
C GLY A 261 -2.55 26.19 -2.29
N GLY A 262 -3.68 25.47 -2.27
CA GLY A 262 -3.71 24.02 -2.02
C GLY A 262 -3.73 23.64 -0.54
N LYS A 263 -4.14 24.53 0.36
CA LYS A 263 -4.25 24.30 1.80
C LYS A 263 -5.34 23.29 2.13
N ALA A 264 -5.03 22.38 3.04
CA ALA A 264 -5.99 21.46 3.65
C ALA A 264 -5.76 21.37 5.15
N THR A 265 -6.83 21.33 5.92
CA THR A 265 -6.78 21.31 7.38
C THR A 265 -7.70 20.24 7.93
N THR A 266 -7.24 19.53 8.95
CA THR A 266 -8.04 18.61 9.76
C THR A 266 -7.61 18.72 11.23
N THR A 267 -8.35 18.07 12.13
CA THR A 267 -7.94 17.93 13.52
C THR A 267 -7.70 16.47 13.87
N ALA A 268 -6.75 16.23 14.77
CA ALA A 268 -6.47 14.92 15.34
C ALA A 268 -6.55 14.98 16.87
N THR A 269 -7.17 13.98 17.48
CA THR A 269 -7.27 13.81 18.94
C THR A 269 -6.61 12.49 19.33
N PHE A 270 -5.81 12.52 20.39
CA PHE A 270 -4.98 11.40 20.84
C PHE A 270 -5.53 10.84 22.16
N SER A 271 -5.63 9.52 22.26
CA SER A 271 -6.22 8.83 23.42
C SER A 271 -5.24 8.59 24.58
N ALA A 272 -3.93 8.72 24.36
CA ALA A 272 -2.90 8.46 25.36
C ALA A 272 -1.71 9.41 25.17
N PRO A 273 -0.93 9.70 26.24
CA PRO A 273 0.31 10.46 26.13
C PRO A 273 1.41 9.60 25.46
N GLY A 274 2.39 10.28 24.86
CA GLY A 274 3.57 9.67 24.26
C GLY A 274 3.90 10.20 22.87
N GLU A 275 4.82 9.52 22.19
CA GLU A 275 5.29 9.92 20.88
C GLU A 275 4.52 9.22 19.77
N TYR A 276 3.96 10.01 18.87
CA TYR A 276 3.22 9.53 17.70
C TYR A 276 3.92 9.93 16.41
N ILE A 277 3.75 9.12 15.41
CA ILE A 277 4.03 9.48 14.01
C ILE A 277 2.73 9.32 13.23
N LEU A 278 2.30 10.38 12.58
CA LEU A 278 1.20 10.36 11.64
C LEU A 278 1.77 10.35 10.22
N ARG A 279 1.07 9.71 9.30
CA ARG A 279 1.37 9.73 7.88
C ARG A 279 0.28 10.52 7.15
N VAL A 280 0.69 11.42 6.28
CA VAL A 280 -0.17 11.98 5.24
C VAL A 280 0.29 11.48 3.90
N GLN A 281 -0.65 11.00 3.10
CA GLN A 281 -0.44 10.62 1.71
C GLN A 281 -1.23 11.57 0.81
N GLY A 282 -0.54 12.18 -0.14
CA GLY A 282 -1.14 12.92 -1.25
C GLY A 282 -1.07 12.05 -2.50
N ASN A 283 -2.22 11.73 -3.09
CA ASN A 283 -2.33 11.04 -4.38
C ASN A 283 -2.86 12.02 -5.41
N ASP A 284 -2.30 12.03 -6.59
CA ASP A 284 -2.99 12.61 -7.74
C ASP A 284 -4.01 11.62 -8.33
N SER A 285 -4.75 12.04 -9.35
CA SER A 285 -5.78 11.21 -9.99
C SER A 285 -5.23 9.97 -10.70
N THR A 286 -3.92 9.86 -10.89
CA THR A 286 -3.25 8.72 -11.55
C THR A 286 -2.61 7.77 -10.54
N GLY A 287 -2.44 8.19 -9.29
CA GLY A 287 -1.68 7.47 -8.26
C GLY A 287 -2.40 6.33 -7.56
N GLU A 288 -3.72 6.21 -7.65
CA GLU A 288 -4.47 5.13 -7.03
C GLU A 288 -4.62 3.92 -7.96
N GLY A 289 -3.92 2.84 -7.63
CA GLY A 289 -4.13 1.51 -8.23
C GLY A 289 -3.73 1.39 -9.68
N GLY A 290 -3.01 2.36 -10.20
CA GLY A 290 -2.57 2.39 -11.58
C GLY A 290 -1.43 1.43 -11.86
N GLY A 291 -1.73 0.21 -12.22
CA GLY A 291 -0.85 -0.66 -13.01
C GLY A 291 0.57 -0.93 -12.51
N GLY A 292 0.85 -0.77 -11.22
CA GLY A 292 2.16 -1.12 -10.64
C GLY A 292 3.23 -0.04 -10.71
N PHE A 293 2.90 1.18 -11.09
CA PHE A 293 3.82 2.30 -11.03
C PHE A 293 3.98 2.81 -9.59
N GLN A 294 5.25 3.05 -9.18
CA GLN A 294 5.59 3.57 -7.86
C GLN A 294 5.56 5.10 -7.81
N CYS A 295 4.81 5.70 -8.71
CA CYS A 295 4.67 7.14 -8.84
C CYS A 295 3.26 7.62 -8.54
N CYS A 296 3.23 8.87 -8.36
CA CYS A 296 2.15 9.84 -8.36
C CYS A 296 1.40 9.88 -7.05
N TRP A 297 2.09 9.48 -6.00
CA TRP A 297 1.75 9.74 -4.60
C TRP A 297 2.97 10.30 -3.85
N THR A 298 2.71 11.10 -2.82
CA THR A 298 3.71 11.54 -1.86
C THR A 298 3.30 11.12 -0.48
N ASN A 299 4.19 10.45 0.25
CA ASN A 299 4.04 10.16 1.67
C ASN A 299 4.93 11.08 2.50
N ALA A 300 4.41 11.62 3.58
CA ALA A 300 5.18 12.37 4.55
C ALA A 300 4.80 11.95 5.97
N HIS A 301 5.78 11.96 6.86
CA HIS A 301 5.61 11.65 8.27
C HIS A 301 5.71 12.93 9.10
N VAL A 302 4.78 13.11 10.04
CA VAL A 302 4.84 14.17 11.05
C VAL A 302 4.89 13.55 12.43
N ALA A 303 5.71 14.11 13.31
CA ALA A 303 5.84 13.65 14.69
C ALA A 303 4.94 14.50 15.61
N VAL A 304 4.29 13.86 16.56
CA VAL A 304 3.46 14.52 17.58
C VAL A 304 3.86 14.02 18.95
N SER A 305 4.32 14.94 19.82
CA SER A 305 4.55 14.66 21.24
C SER A 305 3.29 15.02 22.02
N VAL A 306 2.64 14.03 22.60
CA VAL A 306 1.39 14.17 23.34
C VAL A 306 1.65 14.12 24.85
N LYS A 307 1.18 15.12 25.58
CA LYS A 307 1.34 15.25 27.04
C LYS A 307 0.00 15.10 27.77
#